data_3daa5667c7d5728d5a6b8a17364301ab
#
_entry.id   3daa5667c7d5728d5a6b8a17364301ab
#
_cell.length_a   1.000
_cell.length_b   1.000
_cell.length_c   1.000
_cell.angle_alpha   90.00
_cell.angle_beta   90.00
_cell.angle_gamma   90.00
#
_symmetry.space_group_name_H-M   'P 1'
#
loop_
_entity.id
_entity.type
_entity.pdbx_description
1 polymer ?
#
loop_
_entity_poly.entity_id
_entity_poly.type
_entity_poly.pdbx_seq_one_letter_code
_entity_poly.pdbx_strand_id
1 'polypeptide(L)'
;MRMLQRERERELRLLNELKETEIANVVTQGLNPNVKMKDSGIPWIGMIPEHWEVVKLKVFCKENKEKNTGLQEKQVLSLSYGNVIIKQDINSGLVPESYDTYQIVNPGYIILRLTDLQNDHKSLRTGLVKDRGIITNAYVGLIVQKISPAYTRLLLHSFDLKKLFYSMGGGLRQSMSYKDVANLVICVPPLDEQRAIVAHIENKCSKVNSLITELEAEIEYLKEYKQRLIADCVTGQINVQ
;
A
#
# COMPACT_ATOMS: atom_id res chain seq x y z
N MET A 1 20.87 4.66 -27.10
CA MET A 1 20.42 3.55 -26.26
C MET A 1 20.45 3.84 -24.75
N ARG A 2 21.62 4.04 -24.11
CA ARG A 2 21.70 4.34 -22.66
C ARG A 2 20.90 5.59 -22.22
N MET A 3 20.86 6.63 -23.04
CA MET A 3 20.06 7.84 -22.76
C MET A 3 18.56 7.52 -22.78
N LEU A 4 18.05 6.83 -23.79
CA LEU A 4 16.64 6.46 -23.91
C LEU A 4 16.19 5.59 -22.72
N GLN A 5 16.96 4.57 -22.34
CA GLN A 5 16.66 3.75 -21.18
C GLN A 5 16.56 4.60 -19.89
N ARG A 6 17.49 5.54 -19.67
CA ARG A 6 17.46 6.43 -18.49
C ARG A 6 16.25 7.37 -18.51
N GLU A 7 15.84 7.85 -19.69
CA GLU A 7 14.64 8.67 -19.85
C GLU A 7 13.39 7.89 -19.45
N ARG A 8 13.23 6.64 -19.93
CA ARG A 8 12.10 5.77 -19.57
C ARG A 8 12.08 5.41 -18.09
N GLU A 9 13.22 5.12 -17.50
CA GLU A 9 13.34 4.88 -16.05
C GLU A 9 12.99 6.14 -15.24
N ARG A 10 13.28 7.34 -15.76
CA ARG A 10 12.87 8.59 -15.12
C ARG A 10 11.36 8.81 -15.22
N GLU A 11 10.78 8.57 -16.38
CA GLU A 11 9.35 8.68 -16.63
C GLU A 11 8.55 7.73 -15.72
N LEU A 12 9.02 6.49 -15.58
CA LEU A 12 8.44 5.50 -14.66
C LEU A 12 8.44 6.00 -13.21
N ARG A 13 9.54 6.61 -12.75
CA ARG A 13 9.59 7.20 -11.40
C ARG A 13 8.59 8.33 -11.24
N LEU A 14 8.51 9.24 -12.20
CA LEU A 14 7.57 10.37 -12.16
C LEU A 14 6.11 9.94 -12.16
N LEU A 15 5.74 8.89 -12.90
CA LEU A 15 4.39 8.34 -12.87
C LEU A 15 4.03 7.74 -11.51
N ASN A 16 4.97 7.03 -10.87
CA ASN A 16 4.76 6.52 -9.52
C ASN A 16 4.62 7.66 -8.50
N GLU A 17 5.46 8.68 -8.54
CA GLU A 17 5.38 9.87 -7.68
C GLU A 17 4.06 10.63 -7.89
N LEU A 18 3.61 10.77 -9.13
CA LEU A 18 2.31 11.39 -9.46
C LEU A 18 1.16 10.62 -8.84
N LYS A 19 1.15 9.28 -8.96
CA LYS A 19 0.14 8.40 -8.39
C LYS A 19 0.10 8.51 -6.85
N GLU A 20 1.25 8.47 -6.21
CA GLU A 20 1.38 8.59 -4.75
C GLU A 20 0.90 9.96 -4.26
N THR A 21 1.27 11.02 -4.95
CA THR A 21 0.85 12.40 -4.65
C THR A 21 -0.65 12.57 -4.81
N GLU A 22 -1.23 12.05 -5.90
CA GLU A 22 -2.69 12.11 -6.12
C GLU A 22 -3.44 11.40 -5.00
N ILE A 23 -3.02 10.18 -4.62
CA ILE A 23 -3.63 9.44 -3.50
C ILE A 23 -3.56 10.28 -2.21
N ALA A 24 -2.37 10.77 -1.87
CA ALA A 24 -2.16 11.51 -0.63
C ALA A 24 -3.00 12.79 -0.57
N ASN A 25 -3.10 13.54 -1.66
CA ASN A 25 -3.87 14.78 -1.74
C ASN A 25 -5.37 14.50 -1.65
N VAL A 26 -5.88 13.59 -2.48
CA VAL A 26 -7.33 13.36 -2.56
C VAL A 26 -7.89 12.75 -1.27
N VAL A 27 -7.16 11.85 -0.58
CA VAL A 27 -7.62 11.29 0.71
C VAL A 27 -7.55 12.27 1.88
N THR A 28 -6.83 13.39 1.74
CA THR A 28 -6.69 14.39 2.82
C THR A 28 -7.41 15.69 2.52
N GLN A 29 -7.65 16.04 1.27
CA GLN A 29 -8.24 17.31 0.85
C GLN A 29 -9.58 17.16 0.13
N GLY A 30 -9.97 15.92 -0.23
CA GLY A 30 -11.19 15.67 -1.00
C GLY A 30 -11.05 15.98 -2.49
N LEU A 31 -12.19 15.95 -3.19
CA LEU A 31 -12.23 16.14 -4.65
C LEU A 31 -12.63 17.56 -5.06
N ASN A 32 -13.28 18.30 -4.18
CA ASN A 32 -13.77 19.64 -4.51
C ASN A 32 -12.84 20.73 -3.99
N PRO A 33 -12.11 21.43 -4.87
CA PRO A 33 -11.16 22.48 -4.45
C PRO A 33 -11.83 23.76 -3.92
N ASN A 34 -13.15 23.90 -4.11
CA ASN A 34 -13.89 25.11 -3.75
C ASN A 34 -14.58 25.00 -2.38
N VAL A 35 -14.34 23.93 -1.61
CA VAL A 35 -14.90 23.81 -0.26
C VAL A 35 -14.14 24.68 0.73
N LYS A 36 -14.85 25.15 1.74
CA LYS A 36 -14.21 25.85 2.86
C LYS A 36 -13.33 24.87 3.63
N MET A 37 -12.10 25.27 3.92
CA MET A 37 -11.09 24.45 4.57
C MET A 37 -10.91 24.90 6.04
N LYS A 38 -10.54 23.94 6.90
CA LYS A 38 -10.10 24.16 8.28
C LYS A 38 -8.77 23.47 8.54
N ASP A 39 -8.03 23.94 9.53
CA ASP A 39 -6.85 23.22 10.01
C ASP A 39 -7.29 21.93 10.73
N SER A 40 -6.72 20.80 10.32
CA SER A 40 -6.96 19.50 10.96
C SER A 40 -6.35 19.39 12.35
N GLY A 41 -5.43 20.26 12.71
CA GLY A 41 -4.58 20.12 13.90
C GLY A 41 -3.55 19.01 13.80
N ILE A 42 -3.38 18.40 12.61
CA ILE A 42 -2.46 17.29 12.35
C ILE A 42 -1.37 17.81 11.39
N PRO A 43 -0.11 17.97 11.84
CA PRO A 43 0.92 18.66 11.06
C PRO A 43 1.16 18.07 9.66
N TRP A 44 1.05 16.74 9.49
CA TRP A 44 1.29 16.05 8.20
C TRP A 44 0.06 15.98 7.29
N ILE A 45 -1.13 16.35 7.77
CA ILE A 45 -2.35 16.45 6.97
C ILE A 45 -2.57 17.93 6.56
N GLY A 46 -2.45 18.85 7.50
CA GLY A 46 -2.66 20.27 7.27
C GLY A 46 -4.14 20.62 7.14
N MET A 47 -4.49 21.35 6.08
CA MET A 47 -5.86 21.82 5.82
C MET A 47 -6.73 20.70 5.25
N ILE A 48 -7.97 20.61 5.77
CA ILE A 48 -9.00 19.64 5.34
C ILE A 48 -10.32 20.37 5.09
N PRO A 49 -11.28 19.79 4.33
CA PRO A 49 -12.63 20.34 4.22
C PRO A 49 -13.28 20.56 5.60
N GLU A 50 -13.92 21.71 5.79
CA GLU A 50 -14.47 22.14 7.10
C GLU A 50 -15.49 21.13 7.66
N HIS A 51 -16.23 20.46 6.79
CA HIS A 51 -17.27 19.50 7.15
C HIS A 51 -16.73 18.10 7.53
N TRP A 52 -15.42 17.84 7.35
CA TRP A 52 -14.84 16.54 7.72
C TRP A 52 -14.65 16.44 9.23
N GLU A 53 -14.80 15.21 9.74
CA GLU A 53 -14.54 14.89 11.14
C GLU A 53 -13.06 14.56 11.38
N VAL A 54 -12.55 14.98 12.55
CA VAL A 54 -11.17 14.66 12.99
C VAL A 54 -11.30 13.80 14.25
N VAL A 55 -10.94 12.53 14.11
CA VAL A 55 -11.17 11.51 15.16
C VAL A 55 -10.03 10.51 15.24
N LYS A 56 -9.96 9.76 16.35
CA LYS A 56 -9.00 8.65 16.47
C LYS A 56 -9.46 7.43 15.67
N LEU A 57 -8.51 6.72 15.04
CA LEU A 57 -8.78 5.52 14.23
C LEU A 57 -9.60 4.46 14.98
N LYS A 58 -9.39 4.30 16.29
CA LYS A 58 -10.14 3.35 17.14
C LYS A 58 -11.67 3.54 17.15
N VAL A 59 -12.16 4.71 16.72
CA VAL A 59 -13.62 4.96 16.60
C VAL A 59 -14.21 4.07 15.49
N PHE A 60 -13.44 3.79 14.46
CA PHE A 60 -13.87 3.06 13.26
C PHE A 60 -13.17 1.71 13.07
N CYS A 61 -12.08 1.46 13.76
CA CYS A 61 -11.30 0.24 13.59
C CYS A 61 -11.04 -0.47 14.92
N LYS A 62 -11.32 -1.77 14.97
CA LYS A 62 -10.98 -2.66 16.09
C LYS A 62 -9.88 -3.62 15.68
N GLU A 63 -9.10 -4.07 16.66
CA GLU A 63 -8.09 -5.11 16.44
C GLU A 63 -8.78 -6.45 16.17
N ASN A 64 -8.34 -7.14 15.12
CA ASN A 64 -8.71 -8.53 14.91
C ASN A 64 -7.94 -9.42 15.88
N LYS A 65 -8.66 -10.28 16.62
CA LYS A 65 -8.09 -11.24 17.56
C LYS A 65 -8.53 -12.68 17.29
N GLU A 66 -9.25 -12.90 16.20
CA GLU A 66 -9.74 -14.22 15.81
C GLU A 66 -8.57 -15.10 15.37
N LYS A 67 -8.26 -16.13 16.12
CA LYS A 67 -7.19 -17.09 15.83
C LYS A 67 -7.73 -18.29 15.06
N ASN A 68 -6.88 -18.89 14.26
CA ASN A 68 -7.19 -20.12 13.51
C ASN A 68 -7.09 -21.38 14.39
N THR A 69 -7.56 -21.29 15.62
CA THR A 69 -7.51 -22.39 16.58
C THR A 69 -8.27 -23.60 16.02
N GLY A 70 -7.60 -24.75 16.00
CA GLY A 70 -8.15 -25.98 15.41
C GLY A 70 -8.12 -26.00 13.89
N LEU A 71 -7.31 -25.16 13.23
CA LEU A 71 -7.06 -25.15 11.78
C LEU A 71 -8.35 -25.06 10.94
N GLN A 72 -9.28 -24.20 11.35
CA GLN A 72 -10.59 -24.03 10.72
C GLN A 72 -10.49 -23.46 9.30
N GLU A 73 -9.49 -22.65 9.05
CA GLU A 73 -9.23 -22.01 7.75
C GLU A 73 -7.86 -22.45 7.22
N LYS A 74 -7.80 -22.77 5.93
CA LYS A 74 -6.60 -23.29 5.26
C LYS A 74 -5.99 -22.32 4.26
N GLN A 75 -6.76 -21.34 3.78
CA GLN A 75 -6.30 -20.40 2.77
C GLN A 75 -5.32 -19.42 3.36
N VAL A 76 -4.04 -19.57 3.05
CA VAL A 76 -2.98 -18.68 3.53
C VAL A 76 -2.91 -17.41 2.69
N LEU A 77 -2.96 -16.27 3.34
CA LEU A 77 -2.83 -14.96 2.73
C LEU A 77 -1.47 -14.34 3.07
N SER A 78 -1.00 -13.48 2.18
CA SER A 78 0.24 -12.71 2.36
C SER A 78 0.03 -11.25 1.96
N LEU A 79 0.71 -10.33 2.67
CA LEU A 79 0.78 -8.92 2.27
C LEU A 79 2.00 -8.74 1.36
N SER A 80 1.74 -8.45 0.09
CA SER A 80 2.75 -8.25 -0.94
C SER A 80 2.51 -6.93 -1.66
N TYR A 81 3.48 -6.02 -1.64
CA TYR A 81 3.42 -4.70 -2.31
C TYR A 81 2.09 -3.96 -2.10
N GLY A 82 1.59 -3.92 -0.85
CA GLY A 82 0.35 -3.23 -0.49
C GLY A 82 -0.94 -3.96 -0.88
N ASN A 83 -0.84 -5.22 -1.35
CA ASN A 83 -1.97 -6.08 -1.66
C ASN A 83 -1.98 -7.31 -0.76
N VAL A 84 -3.17 -7.70 -0.29
CA VAL A 84 -3.36 -9.00 0.35
C VAL A 84 -3.68 -10.00 -0.76
N ILE A 85 -2.83 -10.99 -0.93
CA ILE A 85 -2.92 -12.01 -1.97
C ILE A 85 -2.94 -13.42 -1.37
N ILE A 86 -3.56 -14.36 -2.08
CA ILE A 86 -3.51 -15.78 -1.73
C ILE A 86 -2.08 -16.28 -1.99
N LYS A 87 -1.47 -16.91 -0.99
CA LYS A 87 -0.14 -17.51 -1.12
C LYS A 87 -0.26 -18.85 -1.85
N GLN A 88 0.22 -18.89 -3.10
CA GLN A 88 0.12 -20.09 -3.95
C GLN A 88 1.07 -21.19 -3.49
N ASP A 89 2.29 -20.84 -3.09
CA ASP A 89 3.27 -21.80 -2.58
C ASP A 89 3.45 -21.63 -1.07
N ILE A 90 2.76 -22.50 -0.32
CA ILE A 90 2.81 -22.50 1.15
C ILE A 90 4.13 -23.06 1.68
N ASN A 91 4.91 -23.75 0.86
CA ASN A 91 6.17 -24.37 1.24
C ASN A 91 7.38 -23.47 0.98
N SER A 92 7.20 -22.33 0.31
CA SER A 92 8.28 -21.38 0.07
C SER A 92 8.40 -20.34 1.19
N GLY A 93 9.63 -20.01 1.57
CA GLY A 93 9.96 -19.05 2.62
C GLY A 93 9.88 -19.66 4.02
N LEU A 94 9.59 -18.80 5.02
CA LEU A 94 9.39 -19.24 6.41
C LEU A 94 8.05 -19.98 6.53
N VAL A 95 8.10 -21.29 6.62
CA VAL A 95 6.93 -22.15 6.87
C VAL A 95 6.79 -22.31 8.38
N PRO A 96 5.65 -21.96 9.00
CA PRO A 96 5.45 -22.17 10.42
C PRO A 96 5.20 -23.68 10.71
N GLU A 97 5.53 -24.10 11.94
CA GLU A 97 5.20 -25.47 12.39
C GLU A 97 3.68 -25.72 12.43
N SER A 98 2.90 -24.69 12.71
CA SER A 98 1.45 -24.73 12.71
C SER A 98 0.85 -23.37 12.34
N TYR A 99 -0.31 -23.40 11.70
CA TYR A 99 -1.14 -22.23 11.39
C TYR A 99 -2.18 -21.91 12.47
N ASP A 100 -2.20 -22.60 13.61
CA ASP A 100 -3.14 -22.35 14.71
C ASP A 100 -3.04 -20.94 15.31
N THR A 101 -1.82 -20.39 15.30
CA THR A 101 -1.56 -19.05 15.84
C THR A 101 -1.88 -17.92 14.86
N TYR A 102 -2.13 -18.24 13.58
CA TYR A 102 -2.49 -17.26 12.57
C TYR A 102 -3.85 -16.65 12.88
N GLN A 103 -4.06 -15.43 12.44
CA GLN A 103 -5.36 -14.77 12.56
C GLN A 103 -6.23 -15.05 11.34
N ILE A 104 -7.51 -15.37 11.57
CA ILE A 104 -8.51 -15.46 10.50
C ILE A 104 -8.92 -14.04 10.13
N VAL A 105 -8.95 -13.76 8.83
CA VAL A 105 -9.33 -12.45 8.30
C VAL A 105 -10.40 -12.60 7.23
N ASN A 106 -11.31 -11.63 7.18
CA ASN A 106 -12.44 -11.61 6.27
C ASN A 106 -12.35 -10.43 5.30
N PRO A 107 -13.04 -10.50 4.15
CA PRO A 107 -13.14 -9.37 3.22
C PRO A 107 -13.52 -8.07 3.92
N GLY A 108 -12.84 -6.98 3.58
CA GLY A 108 -13.03 -5.67 4.21
C GLY A 108 -12.13 -5.40 5.41
N TYR A 109 -11.39 -6.39 5.92
CA TYR A 109 -10.36 -6.13 6.94
C TYR A 109 -9.14 -5.46 6.30
N ILE A 110 -8.39 -4.73 7.11
CA ILE A 110 -7.13 -4.10 6.69
C ILE A 110 -5.98 -4.76 7.45
N ILE A 111 -4.94 -5.13 6.73
CA ILE A 111 -3.72 -5.71 7.28
C ILE A 111 -2.63 -4.66 7.28
N LEU A 112 -1.97 -4.50 8.43
CA LEU A 112 -0.83 -3.62 8.59
C LEU A 112 0.40 -4.43 9.02
N ARG A 113 1.48 -4.32 8.24
CA ARG A 113 2.79 -4.86 8.60
C ARG A 113 3.59 -3.78 9.32
N LEU A 114 3.55 -3.77 10.62
CA LEU A 114 4.15 -2.74 11.49
C LEU A 114 5.41 -3.23 12.22
N THR A 115 6.03 -4.28 11.69
CA THR A 115 7.29 -4.84 12.19
C THR A 115 8.45 -4.39 11.32
N ASP A 116 9.66 -4.30 11.92
CA ASP A 116 10.92 -4.00 11.22
C ASP A 116 10.89 -2.68 10.43
N LEU A 117 10.34 -1.65 11.07
CA LEU A 117 10.20 -0.32 10.46
C LEU A 117 11.56 0.33 10.19
N GLN A 118 12.60 -0.03 10.94
CA GLN A 118 13.93 0.55 10.80
C GLN A 118 14.67 0.08 9.53
N ASN A 119 14.50 -1.19 9.15
CA ASN A 119 15.31 -1.79 8.09
C ASN A 119 14.58 -1.84 6.74
N ASP A 120 13.25 -1.93 6.74
CA ASP A 120 12.45 -2.05 5.53
C ASP A 120 11.71 -0.74 5.22
N HIS A 121 12.36 0.13 4.46
CA HIS A 121 11.78 1.40 4.00
C HIS A 121 11.07 1.30 2.64
N LYS A 122 11.08 0.12 1.99
CA LYS A 122 10.56 -0.06 0.62
C LYS A 122 9.19 -0.72 0.59
N SER A 123 8.89 -1.61 1.54
CA SER A 123 7.62 -2.34 1.55
C SER A 123 6.43 -1.43 1.77
N LEU A 124 5.38 -1.67 1.02
CA LEU A 124 4.06 -1.12 1.27
C LEU A 124 3.38 -1.94 2.36
N ARG A 125 3.02 -1.29 3.45
CA ARG A 125 2.68 -1.93 4.73
C ARG A 125 1.19 -2.09 4.96
N THR A 126 0.35 -1.58 4.05
CA THR A 126 -1.11 -1.54 4.21
C THR A 126 -1.79 -2.30 3.09
N GLY A 127 -2.61 -3.30 3.42
CA GLY A 127 -3.37 -4.08 2.45
C GLY A 127 -4.84 -4.27 2.85
N LEU A 128 -5.74 -4.25 1.86
CA LEU A 128 -7.16 -4.58 2.02
C LEU A 128 -7.36 -6.07 1.75
N VAL A 129 -8.03 -6.76 2.66
CA VAL A 129 -8.41 -8.16 2.51
C VAL A 129 -9.59 -8.26 1.54
N LYS A 130 -9.43 -9.06 0.49
CA LYS A 130 -10.45 -9.33 -0.53
C LYS A 130 -11.06 -10.72 -0.37
N ASP A 131 -10.27 -11.67 0.10
CA ASP A 131 -10.65 -13.07 0.26
C ASP A 131 -10.53 -13.47 1.72
N ARG A 132 -11.44 -14.33 2.20
CA ARG A 132 -11.32 -14.93 3.53
C ARG A 132 -10.09 -15.84 3.56
N GLY A 133 -9.35 -15.83 4.68
CA GLY A 133 -8.19 -16.68 4.84
C GLY A 133 -7.49 -16.41 6.16
N ILE A 134 -6.27 -16.93 6.28
CA ILE A 134 -5.41 -16.74 7.45
C ILE A 134 -4.16 -15.95 7.09
N ILE A 135 -3.74 -15.08 8.00
CA ILE A 135 -2.49 -14.33 7.87
C ILE A 135 -1.72 -14.34 9.19
N THR A 136 -0.40 -14.20 9.12
CA THR A 136 0.45 -14.21 10.32
C THR A 136 -0.03 -13.20 11.38
N ASN A 137 0.00 -13.60 12.65
CA ASN A 137 -0.32 -12.70 13.77
C ASN A 137 0.80 -11.70 14.08
N ALA A 138 1.93 -11.75 13.36
CA ALA A 138 2.95 -10.69 13.37
C ALA A 138 2.43 -9.38 12.73
N TYR A 139 1.34 -9.45 11.96
CA TYR A 139 0.69 -8.28 11.37
C TYR A 139 -0.53 -7.86 12.21
N VAL A 140 -0.82 -6.56 12.19
CA VAL A 140 -2.02 -6.02 12.83
C VAL A 140 -3.19 -6.13 11.85
N GLY A 141 -4.20 -6.92 12.21
CA GLY A 141 -5.48 -6.98 11.49
C GLY A 141 -6.47 -5.97 12.07
N LEU A 142 -7.08 -5.17 11.22
CA LEU A 142 -8.11 -4.19 11.60
C LEU A 142 -9.47 -4.60 11.06
N ILE A 143 -10.44 -4.70 11.95
CA ILE A 143 -11.87 -4.82 11.63
C ILE A 143 -12.41 -3.40 11.44
N VAL A 144 -12.82 -3.07 10.22
CA VAL A 144 -13.31 -1.73 9.87
C VAL A 144 -14.83 -1.67 10.04
N GLN A 145 -15.34 -0.62 10.71
CA GLN A 145 -16.75 -0.43 11.01
C GLN A 145 -17.17 1.03 10.77
N LYS A 146 -18.36 1.27 10.22
CA LYS A 146 -18.96 2.60 10.02
C LYS A 146 -18.18 3.56 9.11
N ILE A 147 -17.16 3.09 8.43
CA ILE A 147 -16.34 3.81 7.45
C ILE A 147 -16.05 2.86 6.30
N SER A 148 -15.79 3.37 5.10
CA SER A 148 -15.43 2.55 3.94
C SER A 148 -14.07 1.86 4.17
N PRO A 149 -13.99 0.51 4.08
CA PRO A 149 -12.69 -0.18 4.15
C PRO A 149 -11.72 0.25 3.05
N ALA A 150 -12.22 0.48 1.84
CA ALA A 150 -11.40 0.94 0.72
C ALA A 150 -10.83 2.35 0.97
N TYR A 151 -11.66 3.28 1.47
CA TYR A 151 -11.18 4.61 1.88
C TYR A 151 -10.15 4.52 3.02
N THR A 152 -10.46 3.74 4.06
CA THR A 152 -9.55 3.56 5.21
C THR A 152 -8.20 2.98 4.79
N ARG A 153 -8.21 2.01 3.86
CA ARG A 153 -6.98 1.47 3.27
C ARG A 153 -6.18 2.55 2.55
N LEU A 154 -6.83 3.38 1.72
CA LEU A 154 -6.15 4.47 1.00
C LEU A 154 -5.58 5.53 1.96
N LEU A 155 -6.32 5.87 3.01
CA LEU A 155 -5.87 6.81 4.03
C LEU A 155 -4.63 6.26 4.78
N LEU A 156 -4.68 5.02 5.27
CA LEU A 156 -3.52 4.40 5.94
C LEU A 156 -2.35 4.18 4.99
N HIS A 157 -2.62 3.91 3.72
CA HIS A 157 -1.60 3.85 2.68
C HIS A 157 -0.93 5.21 2.44
N SER A 158 -1.68 6.31 2.46
CA SER A 158 -1.10 7.65 2.36
C SER A 158 -0.16 7.97 3.55
N PHE A 159 -0.46 7.45 4.74
CA PHE A 159 0.42 7.56 5.90
C PHE A 159 1.72 6.77 5.73
N ASP A 160 1.63 5.59 5.12
CA ASP A 160 2.78 4.76 4.78
C ASP A 160 3.67 5.45 3.72
N LEU A 161 3.08 6.03 2.67
CA LEU A 161 3.80 6.82 1.66
C LEU A 161 4.54 8.01 2.28
N LYS A 162 3.91 8.72 3.21
CA LYS A 162 4.52 9.83 3.98
C LYS A 162 5.49 9.34 5.06
N LYS A 163 5.74 8.04 5.16
CA LYS A 163 6.65 7.41 6.14
C LYS A 163 6.31 7.70 7.60
N LEU A 164 5.03 7.96 7.91
CA LEU A 164 4.59 8.29 9.27
C LEU A 164 4.79 7.13 10.25
N PHE A 165 4.55 5.89 9.82
CA PHE A 165 4.76 4.72 10.68
C PHE A 165 6.21 4.58 11.14
N TYR A 166 7.17 5.03 10.35
CA TYR A 166 8.60 4.94 10.66
C TYR A 166 9.03 5.88 11.79
N SER A 167 8.36 7.01 11.93
CA SER A 167 8.64 7.99 13.00
C SER A 167 7.95 7.64 14.33
N MET A 168 6.99 6.70 14.33
CA MET A 168 6.15 6.37 15.48
C MET A 168 6.55 5.06 16.16
N GLY A 169 7.36 4.24 15.50
CA GLY A 169 7.79 2.95 16.04
C GLY A 169 8.74 3.08 17.24
N GLY A 170 8.63 2.14 18.20
CA GLY A 170 9.48 2.05 19.38
C GLY A 170 10.32 0.76 19.41
N GLY A 171 11.34 0.76 20.29
CA GLY A 171 12.22 -0.38 20.50
C GLY A 171 13.34 -0.54 19.45
N LEU A 172 14.18 -1.57 19.61
CA LEU A 172 15.35 -1.84 18.75
C LEU A 172 15.01 -2.06 17.27
N ARG A 173 13.81 -2.60 16.96
CA ARG A 173 13.35 -2.85 15.58
C ARG A 173 12.27 -1.87 15.13
N GLN A 174 11.97 -0.85 15.94
CA GLN A 174 10.91 0.11 15.65
C GLN A 174 9.62 -0.58 15.14
N SER A 175 8.99 -1.35 16.00
CA SER A 175 7.70 -1.99 15.72
C SER A 175 6.57 -1.20 16.36
N MET A 176 5.40 -1.23 15.73
CA MET A 176 4.16 -0.66 16.26
C MET A 176 3.14 -1.77 16.54
N SER A 177 2.29 -1.53 17.52
CA SER A 177 1.17 -2.39 17.90
C SER A 177 -0.16 -1.77 17.46
N TYR A 178 -1.25 -2.52 17.61
CA TYR A 178 -2.59 -1.95 17.44
C TYR A 178 -2.83 -0.72 18.35
N LYS A 179 -2.30 -0.70 19.58
CA LYS A 179 -2.48 0.44 20.50
C LYS A 179 -1.92 1.75 19.92
N ASP A 180 -0.82 1.67 19.22
CA ASP A 180 -0.20 2.83 18.58
C ASP A 180 -1.05 3.31 17.41
N VAL A 181 -1.46 2.39 16.54
CA VAL A 181 -2.33 2.68 15.38
C VAL A 181 -3.70 3.17 15.81
N ALA A 182 -4.28 2.61 16.86
CA ALA A 182 -5.60 2.97 17.38
C ALA A 182 -5.72 4.45 17.80
N ASN A 183 -4.60 5.04 18.21
CA ASN A 183 -4.52 6.43 18.62
C ASN A 183 -4.18 7.40 17.49
N LEU A 184 -3.90 6.92 16.27
CA LEU A 184 -3.73 7.78 15.10
C LEU A 184 -4.97 8.64 14.91
N VAL A 185 -4.75 9.92 14.74
CA VAL A 185 -5.80 10.87 14.38
C VAL A 185 -5.98 10.86 12.88
N ILE A 186 -7.20 10.69 12.43
CA ILE A 186 -7.60 10.60 11.03
C ILE A 186 -8.68 11.63 10.70
N CYS A 187 -8.74 12.01 9.42
CA CYS A 187 -9.80 12.85 8.89
C CYS A 187 -10.77 11.99 8.09
N VAL A 188 -12.06 12.16 8.38
CA VAL A 188 -13.12 11.29 7.85
C VAL A 188 -14.18 12.11 7.15
N PRO A 189 -14.30 12.00 5.81
CA PRO A 189 -15.40 12.57 5.05
C PRO A 189 -16.71 11.80 5.26
N PRO A 190 -17.86 12.37 4.85
CA PRO A 190 -19.11 11.64 4.72
C PRO A 190 -18.97 10.41 3.81
N LEU A 191 -19.79 9.36 4.04
CA LEU A 191 -19.66 8.08 3.31
C LEU A 191 -19.76 8.22 1.79
N ASP A 192 -20.60 9.11 1.29
CA ASP A 192 -20.74 9.32 -0.16
C ASP A 192 -19.48 9.96 -0.75
N GLU A 193 -18.84 10.87 0.00
CA GLU A 193 -17.58 11.48 -0.41
C GLU A 193 -16.43 10.44 -0.34
N GLN A 194 -16.42 9.56 0.66
CA GLN A 194 -15.48 8.43 0.71
C GLN A 194 -15.58 7.55 -0.54
N ARG A 195 -16.80 7.23 -0.99
CA ARG A 195 -17.04 6.44 -2.21
C ARG A 195 -16.54 7.17 -3.45
N ALA A 196 -16.83 8.46 -3.55
CA ALA A 196 -16.37 9.28 -4.66
C ALA A 196 -14.84 9.37 -4.73
N ILE A 197 -14.18 9.55 -3.58
CA ILE A 197 -12.71 9.55 -3.46
C ILE A 197 -12.13 8.21 -3.92
N VAL A 198 -12.67 7.09 -3.44
CA VAL A 198 -12.22 5.75 -3.83
C VAL A 198 -12.35 5.56 -5.34
N ALA A 199 -13.53 5.83 -5.91
CA ALA A 199 -13.79 5.68 -7.33
C ALA A 199 -12.87 6.56 -8.20
N HIS A 200 -12.61 7.80 -7.77
CA HIS A 200 -11.69 8.71 -8.45
C HIS A 200 -10.26 8.15 -8.46
N ILE A 201 -9.76 7.71 -7.29
CA ILE A 201 -8.40 7.17 -7.16
C ILE A 201 -8.26 5.88 -7.96
N GLU A 202 -9.24 4.97 -7.92
CA GLU A 202 -9.22 3.72 -8.69
C GLU A 202 -9.15 4.00 -10.20
N ASN A 203 -9.95 4.95 -10.70
CA ASN A 203 -9.92 5.34 -12.11
C ASN A 203 -8.57 5.94 -12.53
N LYS A 204 -8.07 6.90 -11.73
CA LYS A 204 -6.76 7.53 -11.97
C LYS A 204 -5.62 6.50 -11.91
N CYS A 205 -5.60 5.67 -10.84
CA CYS A 205 -4.57 4.64 -10.69
C CYS A 205 -4.61 3.59 -11.79
N SER A 206 -5.79 3.20 -12.28
CA SER A 206 -5.91 2.27 -13.40
C SER A 206 -5.21 2.80 -14.65
N LYS A 207 -5.47 4.08 -15.02
CA LYS A 207 -4.83 4.73 -16.18
C LYS A 207 -3.31 4.82 -16.03
N VAL A 208 -2.85 5.26 -14.84
CA VAL A 208 -1.41 5.38 -14.57
C VAL A 208 -0.74 4.01 -14.56
N ASN A 209 -1.38 2.97 -13.99
CA ASN A 209 -0.84 1.61 -13.98
C ASN A 209 -0.71 1.03 -15.39
N SER A 210 -1.64 1.31 -16.33
CA SER A 210 -1.50 0.89 -17.72
C SER A 210 -0.25 1.50 -18.35
N LEU A 211 -0.03 2.80 -18.16
CA LEU A 211 1.17 3.48 -18.66
C LEU A 211 2.46 2.93 -18.02
N ILE A 212 2.44 2.64 -16.73
CA ILE A 212 3.57 2.02 -16.03
C ILE A 212 3.90 0.66 -16.65
N THR A 213 2.89 -0.19 -16.88
CA THR A 213 3.09 -1.52 -17.47
C THR A 213 3.69 -1.42 -18.89
N GLU A 214 3.23 -0.47 -19.70
CA GLU A 214 3.77 -0.21 -21.04
C GLU A 214 5.24 0.23 -20.97
N LEU A 215 5.58 1.15 -20.06
CA LEU A 215 6.95 1.62 -19.86
C LEU A 215 7.88 0.53 -19.34
N GLU A 216 7.41 -0.30 -18.42
CA GLU A 216 8.19 -1.44 -17.91
C GLU A 216 8.52 -2.43 -19.01
N ALA A 217 7.55 -2.73 -19.90
CA ALA A 217 7.76 -3.58 -21.06
C ALA A 217 8.77 -2.94 -22.03
N GLU A 218 8.65 -1.65 -22.31
CA GLU A 218 9.61 -0.93 -23.18
C GLU A 218 11.02 -0.95 -22.59
N ILE A 219 11.18 -0.73 -21.29
CA ILE A 219 12.47 -0.79 -20.60
C ILE A 219 13.10 -2.18 -20.75
N GLU A 220 12.29 -3.24 -20.62
CA GLU A 220 12.79 -4.61 -20.75
C GLU A 220 13.24 -4.91 -22.19
N TYR A 221 12.45 -4.53 -23.20
CA TYR A 221 12.87 -4.61 -24.60
C TYR A 221 14.16 -3.86 -24.89
N LEU A 222 14.35 -2.67 -24.32
CA LEU A 222 15.58 -1.90 -24.48
C LEU A 222 16.80 -2.61 -23.86
N LYS A 223 16.61 -3.30 -22.73
CA LYS A 223 17.67 -4.10 -22.09
C LYS A 223 18.04 -5.31 -22.95
N GLU A 224 17.04 -6.08 -23.39
CA GLU A 224 17.25 -7.24 -24.26
C GLU A 224 17.94 -6.84 -25.58
N TYR A 225 17.44 -5.78 -26.22
CA TYR A 225 18.04 -5.27 -27.46
C TYR A 225 19.49 -4.84 -27.27
N LYS A 226 19.79 -4.16 -26.16
CA LYS A 226 21.16 -3.79 -25.81
C LYS A 226 22.06 -5.00 -25.63
N GLN A 227 21.59 -6.03 -24.93
CA GLN A 227 22.35 -7.28 -24.73
C GLN A 227 22.62 -7.97 -26.06
N ARG A 228 21.61 -8.04 -26.94
CA ARG A 228 21.75 -8.62 -28.27
C ARG A 228 22.77 -7.86 -29.12
N LEU A 229 22.69 -6.53 -29.16
CA LEU A 229 23.67 -5.70 -29.86
C LEU A 229 25.11 -5.94 -29.37
N ILE A 230 25.32 -6.06 -28.06
CA ILE A 230 26.62 -6.35 -27.49
C ILE A 230 27.11 -7.73 -27.95
N ALA A 231 26.24 -8.73 -27.91
CA ALA A 231 26.58 -10.08 -28.36
C ALA A 231 26.96 -10.09 -29.86
N ASP A 232 26.17 -9.44 -30.70
CA ASP A 232 26.40 -9.38 -32.15
C ASP A 232 27.71 -8.65 -32.50
N CYS A 233 28.05 -7.57 -31.74
CA CYS A 233 29.33 -6.88 -31.90
C CYS A 233 30.51 -7.75 -31.47
N VAL A 234 30.39 -8.44 -30.32
CA VAL A 234 31.49 -9.30 -29.78
C VAL A 234 31.72 -10.54 -30.65
N THR A 235 30.67 -11.08 -31.25
CA THR A 235 30.75 -12.25 -32.16
C THR A 235 31.09 -11.87 -33.61
N GLY A 236 31.29 -10.58 -33.92
CA GLY A 236 31.63 -10.09 -35.26
C GLY A 236 30.47 -10.15 -36.26
N GLN A 237 29.22 -10.30 -35.78
CA GLN A 237 28.05 -10.29 -36.66
C GLN A 237 27.67 -8.87 -37.11
N ILE A 238 28.08 -7.85 -36.34
CA ILE A 238 27.90 -6.44 -36.69
C ILE A 238 29.29 -5.80 -36.66
N ASN A 239 29.64 -5.16 -37.80
CA ASN A 239 30.90 -4.38 -37.94
C ASN A 239 30.71 -3.01 -37.27
N VAL A 240 31.46 -2.76 -36.21
CA VAL A 240 31.45 -1.45 -35.51
C VAL A 240 32.57 -0.64 -36.13
N GLN A 241 32.28 0.12 -37.18
CA GLN A 241 33.18 1.15 -37.70
C GLN A 241 32.94 2.47 -36.96
#